data_37776323a0b3cd1b6f69b883119ba956
#
_entry.id   37776323a0b3cd1b6f69b883119ba956
#
_cell.length_a   1.000
_cell.length_b   1.000
_cell.length_c   1.000
_cell.angle_alpha   90.00
_cell.angle_beta   90.00
_cell.angle_gamma   90.00
#
_symmetry.space_group_name_H-M   'P 1'
#
loop_
_entity.id
_entity.type
_entity.pdbx_description
1 polymer ?
#
loop_
_entity_poly.entity_id
_entity_poly.type
_entity_poly.pdbx_seq_one_letter_code
_entity_poly.pdbx_strand_id
1 'polypeptide(L)'
;MNRFASLLETLILTPSRNAKIAAMAQYFQDTPDPDRGYALAAITRDLTLANLKPAGLRALVADRVDPDLFAMSYDYVGDMAETISLIWPEADSADVETSPLPGVAGFIADVEATPKSALDAYIAHQLDNASANERWAMIKLATGGLRVGVSARLAKTALAQYGGQDLAEIEKIWHGLDIPYAGLFAWLDGSGDKPQIAAGNIFHPMMLSNPIDADRDFNRLEAADYDAEWKWDGIRVQLVFGADTGGDAADSPASGRMFSRTGDDISAAFPDVTTSLRGQAVLDGELLIGAPQDHGPETDRGDHILFDAQPFNHLQQRLNRKKAAKTQLRDLPAFVRVYDMLFDGGADIRDLPLVTRRDRLARFLQQHDNPRLDLSETLSFDSWQALAALRDTGTDMFGHEGLMIKQKDSLYIAGRPKGPWFKWKRDPRVIDTVMMYAQRGHGRRSSFYSDFTFGIWKGNEILPVGKAYSGFTDEELRELDKWVRAHTTNRFGPVREVEKTLVVELAFDSVHDSPRHKSGVALRFPRINRIRWDKPAGEADTLDSVRTLID
;
A
#
# COMPACT_ATOMS: atom_id res chain seq x y z
N MET A 1 -16.67 21.13 12.76
CA MET A 1 -16.85 19.68 12.45
C MET A 1 -17.85 19.43 11.31
N ASN A 2 -19.00 20.10 11.29
CA ASN A 2 -20.10 19.86 10.33
C ASN A 2 -19.67 19.83 8.85
N ARG A 3 -18.94 20.85 8.36
CA ARG A 3 -18.45 20.88 6.96
C ARG A 3 -17.58 19.67 6.58
N PHE A 4 -16.74 19.23 7.52
CA PHE A 4 -15.90 18.05 7.28
C PHE A 4 -16.73 16.77 7.22
N ALA A 5 -17.68 16.59 8.12
CA ALA A 5 -18.62 15.47 8.10
C ALA A 5 -19.41 15.41 6.79
N SER A 6 -19.93 16.55 6.33
CA SER A 6 -20.64 16.65 5.04
C SER A 6 -19.75 16.32 3.84
N LEU A 7 -18.46 16.74 3.86
CA LEU A 7 -17.51 16.34 2.83
C LEU A 7 -17.32 14.84 2.81
N LEU A 8 -17.05 14.22 3.97
CA LEU A 8 -16.80 12.78 4.04
C LEU A 8 -18.00 11.96 3.55
N GLU A 9 -19.22 12.36 3.92
CA GLU A 9 -20.46 11.74 3.44
C GLU A 9 -20.58 11.85 1.91
N THR A 10 -20.36 13.06 1.37
CA THR A 10 -20.36 13.30 -0.07
C THR A 10 -19.35 12.40 -0.79
N LEU A 11 -18.14 12.26 -0.25
CA LEU A 11 -17.10 11.43 -0.84
C LEU A 11 -17.44 9.93 -0.86
N ILE A 12 -18.15 9.43 0.17
CA ILE A 12 -18.58 8.03 0.22
C ILE A 12 -19.70 7.77 -0.77
N LEU A 13 -20.72 8.63 -0.79
CA LEU A 13 -21.91 8.46 -1.60
C LEU A 13 -21.67 8.73 -3.09
N THR A 14 -20.59 9.45 -3.44
CA THR A 14 -20.27 9.82 -4.81
C THR A 14 -19.39 8.76 -5.49
N PRO A 15 -19.86 8.05 -6.52
CA PRO A 15 -19.04 7.08 -7.26
C PRO A 15 -18.11 7.73 -8.30
N SER A 16 -18.44 8.94 -8.77
CA SER A 16 -17.70 9.64 -9.82
C SER A 16 -16.40 10.23 -9.29
N ARG A 17 -15.28 9.87 -9.95
CA ARG A 17 -13.96 10.43 -9.64
C ARG A 17 -13.94 11.96 -9.75
N ASN A 18 -14.49 12.50 -10.83
CA ASN A 18 -14.47 13.95 -11.07
C ASN A 18 -15.37 14.70 -10.09
N ALA A 19 -16.52 14.13 -9.71
CA ALA A 19 -17.37 14.72 -8.69
C ALA A 19 -16.70 14.73 -7.31
N LYS A 20 -15.92 13.72 -6.95
CA LYS A 20 -15.10 13.72 -5.73
C LYS A 20 -14.04 14.83 -5.75
N ILE A 21 -13.36 15.03 -6.88
CA ILE A 21 -12.38 16.10 -7.06
C ILE A 21 -13.06 17.46 -6.84
N ALA A 22 -14.19 17.70 -7.50
CA ALA A 22 -14.94 18.94 -7.37
C ALA A 22 -15.41 19.20 -5.93
N ALA A 23 -15.91 18.17 -5.23
CA ALA A 23 -16.35 18.29 -3.83
C ALA A 23 -15.20 18.66 -2.89
N MET A 24 -14.02 18.06 -3.07
CA MET A 24 -12.82 18.42 -2.29
C MET A 24 -12.32 19.83 -2.61
N ALA A 25 -12.26 20.21 -3.89
CA ALA A 25 -11.86 21.56 -4.30
C ALA A 25 -12.79 22.63 -3.72
N GLN A 26 -14.10 22.40 -3.74
CA GLN A 26 -15.08 23.29 -3.12
C GLN A 26 -14.89 23.37 -1.60
N TYR A 27 -14.64 22.24 -0.93
CA TYR A 27 -14.38 22.24 0.51
C TYR A 27 -13.14 23.07 0.86
N PHE A 28 -12.06 22.97 0.08
CA PHE A 28 -10.84 23.77 0.29
C PHE A 28 -11.08 25.26 0.09
N GLN A 29 -11.98 25.62 -0.82
CA GLN A 29 -12.38 27.01 -1.03
C GLN A 29 -13.22 27.56 0.12
N ASP A 30 -14.17 26.77 0.67
CA ASP A 30 -15.16 27.23 1.63
C ASP A 30 -14.69 27.10 3.09
N THR A 31 -13.60 26.37 3.33
CA THR A 31 -13.10 26.08 4.68
C THR A 31 -11.80 26.84 4.94
N PRO A 32 -11.74 27.67 6.01
CA PRO A 32 -10.53 28.42 6.34
C PRO A 32 -9.44 27.52 6.92
N ASP A 33 -8.19 28.04 6.91
CA ASP A 33 -7.09 27.47 7.68
C ASP A 33 -7.35 27.64 9.19
N PRO A 34 -6.88 26.69 10.03
CA PRO A 34 -6.14 25.48 9.67
C PRO A 34 -7.05 24.26 9.39
N ASP A 35 -8.38 24.39 9.45
CA ASP A 35 -9.33 23.28 9.34
C ASP A 35 -9.20 22.51 8.01
N ARG A 36 -9.06 23.22 6.87
CA ARG A 36 -8.90 22.58 5.56
C ARG A 36 -7.59 21.80 5.45
N GLY A 37 -6.53 22.29 6.08
CA GLY A 37 -5.23 21.62 6.11
C GLY A 37 -5.27 20.32 6.91
N TYR A 38 -5.89 20.33 8.08
CA TYR A 38 -6.06 19.09 8.87
C TYR A 38 -7.03 18.10 8.21
N ALA A 39 -8.09 18.59 7.56
CA ALA A 39 -8.99 17.74 6.78
C ALA A 39 -8.24 17.05 5.62
N LEU A 40 -7.37 17.78 4.92
CA LEU A 40 -6.50 17.25 3.88
C LEU A 40 -5.56 16.18 4.45
N ALA A 41 -4.89 16.45 5.58
CA ALA A 41 -4.00 15.50 6.24
C ALA A 41 -4.71 14.21 6.67
N ALA A 42 -5.96 14.32 7.12
CA ALA A 42 -6.79 13.18 7.45
C ALA A 42 -7.16 12.35 6.21
N ILE A 43 -7.55 12.99 5.10
CA ILE A 43 -7.92 12.34 3.84
C ILE A 43 -6.71 11.66 3.18
N THR A 44 -5.53 12.28 3.22
CA THR A 44 -4.28 11.71 2.70
C THR A 44 -3.65 10.67 3.63
N ARG A 45 -4.14 10.57 4.88
CA ARG A 45 -3.65 9.69 5.96
C ARG A 45 -2.30 10.11 6.54
N ASP A 46 -1.91 11.35 6.35
CA ASP A 46 -0.71 11.93 6.95
C ASP A 46 -0.95 12.28 8.44
N LEU A 47 -2.21 12.46 8.84
CA LEU A 47 -2.60 12.72 10.23
C LEU A 47 -2.63 11.44 11.06
N THR A 48 -1.99 11.47 12.23
CA THR A 48 -2.04 10.38 13.21
C THR A 48 -2.31 10.95 14.60
N LEU A 49 -3.45 10.61 15.21
CA LEU A 49 -3.76 10.93 16.60
C LEU A 49 -3.27 9.80 17.51
N ALA A 50 -2.19 10.04 18.25
CA ALA A 50 -1.54 9.01 19.07
C ALA A 50 -2.33 8.60 20.31
N ASN A 51 -3.16 9.51 20.83
CA ASN A 51 -3.81 9.37 22.14
C ASN A 51 -5.12 8.58 22.09
N LEU A 52 -5.77 8.47 20.94
CA LEU A 52 -7.04 7.78 20.76
C LEU A 52 -6.84 6.41 20.11
N LYS A 53 -7.18 5.34 20.85
CA LYS A 53 -7.07 3.97 20.36
C LYS A 53 -8.48 3.36 20.20
N PRO A 54 -8.67 2.47 19.20
CA PRO A 54 -9.95 1.76 19.01
C PRO A 54 -10.47 1.02 20.28
N ALA A 55 -9.56 0.56 21.13
CA ALA A 55 -9.93 -0.11 22.38
C ALA A 55 -10.57 0.83 23.41
N GLY A 56 -10.08 2.09 23.51
CA GLY A 56 -10.69 3.10 24.39
C GLY A 56 -12.11 3.47 23.94
N LEU A 57 -12.32 3.65 22.64
CA LEU A 57 -13.65 3.91 22.09
C LEU A 57 -14.63 2.76 22.37
N ARG A 58 -14.19 1.50 22.29
CA ARG A 58 -15.04 0.35 22.64
C ARG A 58 -15.43 0.35 24.11
N ALA A 59 -14.49 0.65 25.01
CA ALA A 59 -14.77 0.74 26.44
C ALA A 59 -15.80 1.85 26.72
N LEU A 60 -15.61 3.03 26.11
CA LEU A 60 -16.52 4.16 26.24
C LEU A 60 -17.95 3.85 25.78
N VAL A 61 -18.10 3.06 24.71
CA VAL A 61 -19.42 2.64 24.21
C VAL A 61 -20.04 1.61 25.15
N ALA A 62 -19.25 0.67 25.67
CA ALA A 62 -19.75 -0.37 26.58
C ALA A 62 -20.34 0.19 27.89
N ASP A 63 -19.89 1.38 28.30
CA ASP A 63 -20.42 2.07 29.49
C ASP A 63 -21.76 2.80 29.23
N ARG A 64 -22.17 2.98 27.96
CA ARG A 64 -23.33 3.79 27.57
C ARG A 64 -24.38 3.07 26.74
N VAL A 65 -24.02 1.97 26.11
CA VAL A 65 -24.89 1.18 25.24
C VAL A 65 -24.85 -0.26 25.71
N ASP A 66 -26.00 -0.95 25.62
CA ASP A 66 -26.08 -2.37 25.90
C ASP A 66 -25.01 -3.14 25.11
N PRO A 67 -24.13 -3.91 25.79
CA PRO A 67 -23.00 -4.60 25.14
C PRO A 67 -23.43 -5.62 24.07
N ASP A 68 -24.58 -6.28 24.28
CA ASP A 68 -25.10 -7.28 23.32
C ASP A 68 -25.64 -6.57 22.07
N LEU A 69 -26.33 -5.44 22.25
CA LEU A 69 -26.80 -4.58 21.15
C LEU A 69 -25.59 -4.06 20.34
N PHE A 70 -24.55 -3.60 21.02
CA PHE A 70 -23.34 -3.12 20.34
C PHE A 70 -22.67 -4.25 19.55
N ALA A 71 -22.48 -5.42 20.16
CA ALA A 71 -21.85 -6.57 19.51
C ALA A 71 -22.64 -7.00 18.26
N MET A 72 -23.97 -7.16 18.38
CA MET A 72 -24.85 -7.54 17.27
C MET A 72 -24.83 -6.49 16.14
N SER A 73 -24.89 -5.20 16.49
CA SER A 73 -24.86 -4.11 15.52
C SER A 73 -23.51 -4.04 14.80
N TYR A 74 -22.41 -4.18 15.54
CA TYR A 74 -21.07 -4.19 14.97
C TYR A 74 -20.83 -5.39 14.05
N ASP A 75 -21.30 -6.57 14.42
CA ASP A 75 -21.22 -7.77 13.57
C ASP A 75 -22.03 -7.61 12.27
N TYR A 76 -23.11 -6.86 12.31
CA TYR A 76 -23.93 -6.58 11.14
C TYR A 76 -23.32 -5.52 10.23
N VAL A 77 -22.87 -4.39 10.80
CA VAL A 77 -22.36 -3.22 10.06
C VAL A 77 -20.90 -3.44 9.64
N GLY A 78 -20.07 -4.05 10.49
CA GLY A 78 -18.66 -4.31 10.24
C GLY A 78 -17.73 -3.08 10.31
N ASP A 79 -18.28 -1.91 10.65
CA ASP A 79 -17.54 -0.65 10.83
C ASP A 79 -17.87 -0.03 12.18
N MET A 80 -16.85 0.13 13.02
CA MET A 80 -17.03 0.60 14.40
C MET A 80 -17.53 2.06 14.44
N ALA A 81 -17.03 2.93 13.57
CA ALA A 81 -17.44 4.34 13.57
C ALA A 81 -18.90 4.48 13.14
N GLU A 82 -19.31 3.75 12.12
CA GLU A 82 -20.70 3.73 11.65
C GLU A 82 -21.62 3.14 12.72
N THR A 83 -21.24 2.03 13.33
CA THR A 83 -22.03 1.42 14.41
C THR A 83 -22.21 2.40 15.56
N ILE A 84 -21.11 2.95 16.10
CA ILE A 84 -21.19 3.86 17.24
C ILE A 84 -22.02 5.10 16.91
N SER A 85 -21.82 5.70 15.75
CA SER A 85 -22.53 6.92 15.37
C SER A 85 -24.04 6.77 15.34
N LEU A 86 -24.54 5.57 15.02
CA LEU A 86 -25.96 5.26 14.90
C LEU A 86 -26.61 4.83 16.23
N ILE A 87 -25.85 4.12 17.10
CA ILE A 87 -26.39 3.58 18.34
C ILE A 87 -26.06 4.43 19.57
N TRP A 88 -25.26 5.48 19.41
CA TRP A 88 -24.95 6.39 20.51
C TRP A 88 -26.23 7.02 21.06
N PRO A 89 -26.48 6.99 22.39
CA PRO A 89 -27.69 7.52 22.98
C PRO A 89 -27.84 9.03 22.64
N GLU A 90 -29.06 9.45 22.37
CA GLU A 90 -29.36 10.88 22.32
C GLU A 90 -29.26 11.44 23.73
N ALA A 91 -28.55 12.55 23.90
CA ALA A 91 -28.48 13.23 25.19
C ALA A 91 -29.88 13.77 25.56
N ASP A 92 -30.27 13.66 26.82
CA ASP A 92 -31.50 14.27 27.29
C ASP A 92 -31.45 15.77 27.02
N SER A 93 -32.53 16.31 26.46
CA SER A 93 -32.61 17.72 26.02
C SER A 93 -32.39 18.76 27.14
N ALA A 94 -32.34 18.33 28.39
CA ALA A 94 -32.03 19.16 29.57
C ALA A 94 -30.53 19.30 29.83
N ASP A 95 -29.68 18.37 29.32
CA ASP A 95 -28.25 18.31 29.61
C ASP A 95 -27.36 18.73 28.40
N VAL A 96 -27.99 19.11 27.28
CA VAL A 96 -27.25 19.56 26.10
C VAL A 96 -26.82 21.01 26.33
N GLU A 97 -25.59 21.19 26.79
CA GLU A 97 -24.93 22.49 26.65
C GLU A 97 -24.79 22.80 25.16
N THR A 98 -25.45 23.86 24.71
CA THR A 98 -25.46 24.32 23.30
C THR A 98 -24.14 24.94 22.88
N SER A 99 -23.00 24.35 23.29
CA SER A 99 -21.70 24.79 22.82
C SER A 99 -21.49 24.28 21.39
N PRO A 100 -21.11 25.13 20.44
CA PRO A 100 -20.86 24.69 19.08
C PRO A 100 -19.67 23.69 19.08
N LEU A 101 -19.83 22.61 18.33
CA LEU A 101 -18.74 21.63 18.16
C LEU A 101 -17.48 22.30 17.60
N PRO A 102 -16.28 21.91 18.05
CA PRO A 102 -15.04 22.42 17.51
C PRO A 102 -14.92 22.10 16.02
N GLY A 103 -14.18 22.92 15.29
CA GLY A 103 -13.70 22.58 13.95
C GLY A 103 -12.78 21.37 13.96
N VAL A 104 -12.29 20.95 12.79
CA VAL A 104 -11.34 19.82 12.69
C VAL A 104 -10.07 20.10 13.49
N ALA A 105 -9.51 21.31 13.33
CA ALA A 105 -8.30 21.73 14.02
C ALA A 105 -8.49 21.82 15.54
N GLY A 106 -9.59 22.39 15.99
CA GLY A 106 -9.92 22.49 17.42
C GLY A 106 -10.05 21.11 18.06
N PHE A 107 -10.79 20.20 17.42
CA PHE A 107 -10.93 18.83 17.90
C PHE A 107 -9.58 18.10 18.02
N ILE A 108 -8.70 18.27 17.02
CA ILE A 108 -7.35 17.66 17.04
C ILE A 108 -6.52 18.24 18.19
N ALA A 109 -6.50 19.57 18.32
CA ALA A 109 -5.76 20.25 19.37
C ALA A 109 -6.24 19.84 20.78
N ASP A 110 -7.56 19.76 20.98
CA ASP A 110 -8.13 19.34 22.25
C ASP A 110 -7.79 17.88 22.59
N VAL A 111 -7.86 16.96 21.62
CA VAL A 111 -7.48 15.55 21.79
C VAL A 111 -5.98 15.42 22.15
N GLU A 112 -5.11 16.23 21.55
CA GLU A 112 -3.68 16.20 21.84
C GLU A 112 -3.34 16.83 23.19
N ALA A 113 -4.04 17.88 23.58
CA ALA A 113 -3.83 18.58 24.84
C ALA A 113 -4.47 17.89 26.06
N THR A 114 -5.51 17.08 25.83
CA THR A 114 -6.27 16.45 26.93
C THR A 114 -5.46 15.32 27.56
N PRO A 115 -5.25 15.33 28.89
CA PRO A 115 -4.61 14.22 29.60
C PRO A 115 -5.37 12.90 29.38
N LYS A 116 -4.62 11.81 29.29
CA LYS A 116 -5.20 10.48 28.98
C LYS A 116 -6.33 10.08 29.96
N SER A 117 -6.25 10.49 31.21
CA SER A 117 -7.29 10.23 32.24
C SER A 117 -8.60 10.99 32.02
N ALA A 118 -8.58 12.09 31.25
CA ALA A 118 -9.74 12.92 30.97
C ALA A 118 -10.25 12.76 29.50
N LEU A 119 -9.49 12.04 28.68
CA LEU A 119 -9.76 11.94 27.25
C LEU A 119 -11.10 11.25 26.95
N ASP A 120 -11.42 10.18 27.66
CA ASP A 120 -12.68 9.45 27.46
C ASP A 120 -13.89 10.33 27.79
N ALA A 121 -13.83 11.13 28.86
CA ALA A 121 -14.87 12.10 29.20
C ALA A 121 -15.00 13.21 28.16
N TYR A 122 -13.88 13.73 27.66
CA TYR A 122 -13.90 14.73 26.57
C TYR A 122 -14.56 14.18 25.30
N ILE A 123 -14.15 12.98 24.86
CA ILE A 123 -14.72 12.36 23.66
C ILE A 123 -16.21 12.08 23.84
N ALA A 124 -16.61 11.56 25.00
CA ALA A 124 -18.03 11.34 25.30
C ALA A 124 -18.84 12.62 25.17
N HIS A 125 -18.36 13.71 25.77
CA HIS A 125 -19.01 15.01 25.70
C HIS A 125 -19.15 15.52 24.25
N GLN A 126 -18.11 15.35 23.40
CA GLN A 126 -18.19 15.72 21.99
C GLN A 126 -19.22 14.86 21.22
N LEU A 127 -19.27 13.55 21.50
CA LEU A 127 -20.25 12.66 20.86
C LEU A 127 -21.68 12.93 21.33
N ASP A 128 -21.89 13.31 22.59
CA ASP A 128 -23.20 13.68 23.14
C ASP A 128 -23.81 14.89 22.41
N ASN A 129 -22.96 15.87 22.04
CA ASN A 129 -23.38 17.12 21.38
C ASN A 129 -23.38 17.06 19.84
N ALA A 130 -23.01 15.93 19.24
CA ALA A 130 -22.84 15.77 17.80
C ALA A 130 -24.01 15.05 17.14
N SER A 131 -24.33 15.43 15.91
CA SER A 131 -25.18 14.61 15.03
C SER A 131 -24.54 13.29 14.68
N ALA A 132 -25.30 12.30 14.23
CA ALA A 132 -24.78 10.99 13.84
C ALA A 132 -23.65 11.10 12.78
N ASN A 133 -23.77 12.01 11.82
CA ASN A 133 -22.77 12.23 10.79
C ASN A 133 -21.48 12.85 11.36
N GLU A 134 -21.59 13.78 12.29
CA GLU A 134 -20.44 14.39 12.96
C GLU A 134 -19.76 13.40 13.92
N ARG A 135 -20.51 12.58 14.65
CA ARG A 135 -19.99 11.46 15.46
C ARG A 135 -19.14 10.52 14.60
N TRP A 136 -19.70 10.13 13.46
CA TRP A 136 -18.99 9.26 12.52
C TRP A 136 -17.68 9.90 12.03
N ALA A 137 -17.71 11.19 11.63
CA ALA A 137 -16.51 11.90 11.19
C ALA A 137 -15.46 12.02 12.30
N MET A 138 -15.83 12.34 13.53
CA MET A 138 -14.92 12.44 14.68
C MET A 138 -14.28 11.09 15.00
N ILE A 139 -15.05 9.99 15.01
CA ILE A 139 -14.53 8.67 15.29
C ILE A 139 -13.58 8.20 14.17
N LYS A 140 -13.89 8.47 12.90
CA LYS A 140 -13.03 8.19 11.77
C LYS A 140 -11.72 8.99 11.83
N LEU A 141 -11.78 10.25 12.19
CA LEU A 141 -10.62 11.11 12.39
C LEU A 141 -9.72 10.56 13.52
N ALA A 142 -10.33 10.21 14.65
CA ALA A 142 -9.66 9.70 15.82
C ALA A 142 -8.98 8.33 15.60
N THR A 143 -9.57 7.45 14.81
CA THR A 143 -9.06 6.09 14.56
C THR A 143 -8.14 6.00 13.34
N GLY A 144 -7.95 7.07 12.56
CA GLY A 144 -7.18 7.06 11.32
C GLY A 144 -7.79 6.21 10.20
N GLY A 145 -9.05 5.79 10.36
CA GLY A 145 -9.74 4.85 9.49
C GLY A 145 -10.48 5.47 8.30
N LEU A 146 -10.08 6.63 7.79
CA LEU A 146 -10.76 7.36 6.71
C LEU A 146 -10.66 6.62 5.36
N ARG A 147 -11.57 5.66 5.15
CA ARG A 147 -11.72 4.93 3.88
C ARG A 147 -12.89 5.49 3.08
N VAL A 148 -12.76 6.73 2.62
CA VAL A 148 -13.80 7.46 1.86
C VAL A 148 -13.68 7.30 0.35
N GLY A 149 -12.91 6.30 -0.11
CA GLY A 149 -12.72 6.05 -1.54
C GLY A 149 -11.94 7.17 -2.25
N VAL A 150 -11.05 7.84 -1.53
CA VAL A 150 -10.10 8.85 -2.03
C VAL A 150 -8.68 8.37 -1.77
N SER A 151 -7.84 8.39 -2.81
CA SER A 151 -6.41 8.18 -2.67
C SER A 151 -5.71 9.53 -2.44
N ALA A 152 -4.50 9.52 -1.85
CA ALA A 152 -3.70 10.73 -1.70
C ALA A 152 -3.49 11.47 -3.04
N ARG A 153 -3.28 10.73 -4.14
CA ARG A 153 -3.16 11.33 -5.48
C ARG A 153 -4.46 12.01 -5.93
N LEU A 154 -5.63 11.45 -5.58
CA LEU A 154 -6.90 12.09 -5.93
C LEU A 154 -7.09 13.40 -5.15
N ALA A 155 -6.70 13.44 -3.88
CA ALA A 155 -6.71 14.65 -3.07
C ALA A 155 -5.75 15.71 -3.63
N LYS A 156 -4.54 15.33 -4.03
CA LYS A 156 -3.58 16.23 -4.72
C LYS A 156 -4.13 16.74 -6.06
N THR A 157 -4.89 15.92 -6.80
CA THR A 157 -5.57 16.38 -8.03
C THR A 157 -6.63 17.43 -7.72
N ALA A 158 -7.35 17.30 -6.59
CA ALA A 158 -8.31 18.32 -6.17
C ALA A 158 -7.62 19.64 -5.76
N LEU A 159 -6.46 19.58 -5.11
CA LEU A 159 -5.63 20.76 -4.83
C LEU A 159 -5.13 21.43 -6.11
N ALA A 160 -4.69 20.66 -7.10
CA ALA A 160 -4.27 21.17 -8.41
C ALA A 160 -5.41 21.91 -9.11
N GLN A 161 -6.62 21.34 -9.07
CA GLN A 161 -7.81 22.01 -9.60
C GLN A 161 -8.19 23.26 -8.80
N TYR A 162 -8.12 23.21 -7.46
CA TYR A 162 -8.42 24.32 -6.57
C TYR A 162 -7.50 25.52 -6.82
N GLY A 163 -6.17 25.30 -6.82
CA GLY A 163 -5.18 26.37 -6.96
C GLY A 163 -4.80 26.69 -8.42
N GLY A 164 -5.38 26.01 -9.42
CA GLY A 164 -4.99 26.20 -10.84
C GLY A 164 -3.53 25.84 -11.13
N GLN A 165 -2.94 24.91 -10.35
CA GLN A 165 -1.54 24.50 -10.45
C GLN A 165 -1.39 23.14 -11.13
N ASP A 166 -0.20 22.84 -11.65
CA ASP A 166 0.11 21.49 -12.15
C ASP A 166 0.22 20.51 -10.97
N LEU A 167 -0.41 19.34 -11.12
CA LEU A 167 -0.31 18.25 -10.15
C LEU A 167 1.15 17.85 -9.89
N ALA A 168 2.00 17.84 -10.91
CA ALA A 168 3.41 17.48 -10.76
C ALA A 168 4.16 18.47 -9.85
N GLU A 169 3.80 19.75 -9.87
CA GLU A 169 4.42 20.75 -9.00
C GLU A 169 4.00 20.57 -7.53
N ILE A 170 2.77 20.13 -7.27
CA ILE A 170 2.30 19.77 -5.93
C ILE A 170 2.98 18.47 -5.46
N GLU A 171 3.08 17.45 -6.33
CA GLU A 171 3.72 16.18 -6.00
C GLU A 171 5.20 16.36 -5.64
N LYS A 172 5.92 17.27 -6.30
CA LYS A 172 7.33 17.57 -6.00
C LYS A 172 7.55 18.07 -4.57
N ILE A 173 6.68 18.95 -4.09
CA ILE A 173 6.88 19.58 -2.76
C ILE A 173 6.21 18.80 -1.62
N TRP A 174 5.32 17.83 -1.94
CA TRP A 174 4.41 17.20 -0.98
C TRP A 174 5.11 16.66 0.27
N HIS A 175 6.24 15.98 0.11
CA HIS A 175 6.94 15.28 1.19
C HIS A 175 7.76 16.17 2.13
N GLY A 176 7.90 17.42 1.78
CA GLY A 176 8.54 18.42 2.64
C GLY A 176 7.56 19.40 3.27
N LEU A 177 6.26 19.16 3.16
CA LEU A 177 5.24 20.03 3.73
C LEU A 177 4.86 19.58 5.14
N ASP A 178 4.76 20.53 6.04
CA ASP A 178 4.30 20.31 7.41
C ASP A 178 2.78 20.48 7.52
N ILE A 179 2.14 19.62 8.31
CA ILE A 179 0.72 19.74 8.67
C ILE A 179 0.58 20.98 9.61
N PRO A 180 -0.40 21.84 9.38
CA PRO A 180 -1.60 21.72 8.54
C PRO A 180 -1.49 22.31 7.12
N TYR A 181 -0.35 22.26 6.46
CA TYR A 181 -0.14 22.69 5.08
C TYR A 181 -0.39 24.17 4.79
N ALA A 182 -0.21 25.05 5.77
CA ALA A 182 -0.49 26.48 5.65
C ALA A 182 0.26 27.12 4.47
N GLY A 183 1.56 26.82 4.29
CA GLY A 183 2.35 27.32 3.16
C GLY A 183 1.86 26.82 1.79
N LEU A 184 1.36 25.57 1.73
CA LEU A 184 0.77 25.03 0.52
C LEU A 184 -0.51 25.81 0.14
N PHE A 185 -1.42 26.00 1.09
CA PHE A 185 -2.67 26.73 0.83
C PHE A 185 -2.41 28.20 0.50
N ALA A 186 -1.48 28.86 1.18
CA ALA A 186 -1.09 30.23 0.84
C ALA A 186 -0.59 30.36 -0.61
N TRP A 187 0.21 29.40 -1.08
CA TRP A 187 0.64 29.35 -2.49
C TRP A 187 -0.52 29.10 -3.44
N LEU A 188 -1.40 28.13 -3.13
CA LEU A 188 -2.55 27.79 -3.97
C LEU A 188 -3.58 28.92 -4.04
N ASP A 189 -3.70 29.72 -2.98
CA ASP A 189 -4.56 30.92 -2.90
C ASP A 189 -3.92 32.15 -3.60
N GLY A 190 -2.66 32.07 -4.01
CA GLY A 190 -1.92 33.20 -4.56
C GLY A 190 -1.53 34.27 -3.54
N SER A 191 -1.64 33.97 -2.23
CA SER A 191 -1.27 34.85 -1.12
C SER A 191 0.16 34.66 -0.59
N GLY A 192 0.85 33.61 -1.06
CA GLY A 192 2.22 33.28 -0.70
C GLY A 192 2.99 32.63 -1.84
N ASP A 193 4.31 32.54 -1.66
CA ASP A 193 5.21 31.89 -2.61
C ASP A 193 5.09 30.35 -2.52
N LYS A 194 5.50 29.68 -3.58
CA LYS A 194 5.60 28.22 -3.60
C LYS A 194 6.56 27.77 -2.49
N PRO A 195 6.14 26.82 -1.63
CA PRO A 195 7.01 26.29 -0.57
C PRO A 195 8.33 25.78 -1.12
N GLN A 196 9.42 26.25 -0.52
CA GLN A 196 10.78 25.79 -0.86
C GLN A 196 11.08 24.55 -0.03
N ILE A 197 11.36 23.43 -0.69
CA ILE A 197 11.72 22.17 -0.05
C ILE A 197 13.20 21.92 -0.28
N ALA A 198 13.92 21.56 0.77
CA ALA A 198 15.32 21.19 0.66
C ALA A 198 15.48 20.03 -0.35
N ALA A 199 16.47 20.11 -1.23
CA ALA A 199 16.66 19.16 -2.34
C ALA A 199 16.77 17.70 -1.84
N GLY A 200 17.35 17.47 -0.64
CA GLY A 200 17.43 16.16 0.01
C GLY A 200 16.11 15.57 0.51
N ASN A 201 15.01 16.33 0.42
CA ASN A 201 13.68 15.89 0.87
C ASN A 201 12.69 15.71 -0.29
N ILE A 202 13.15 15.79 -1.53
CA ILE A 202 12.28 15.78 -2.69
C ILE A 202 12.10 14.35 -3.22
N PHE A 203 10.88 13.82 -3.11
CA PHE A 203 10.47 12.64 -3.84
C PHE A 203 10.17 12.97 -5.31
N HIS A 204 10.72 12.19 -6.23
CA HIS A 204 10.44 12.33 -7.65
C HIS A 204 9.43 11.27 -8.09
N PRO A 205 8.29 11.67 -8.72
CA PRO A 205 7.28 10.72 -9.17
C PRO A 205 7.87 9.62 -10.05
N MET A 206 7.57 8.36 -9.71
CA MET A 206 8.19 7.21 -10.33
C MET A 206 7.59 6.85 -11.68
N MET A 207 8.45 6.42 -12.62
CA MET A 207 8.03 5.76 -13.88
C MET A 207 7.56 4.33 -13.58
N LEU A 208 6.42 3.93 -14.16
CA LEU A 208 5.77 2.65 -13.94
C LEU A 208 5.71 1.80 -15.21
N SER A 209 5.94 0.50 -15.08
CA SER A 209 5.86 -0.47 -16.17
C SER A 209 4.41 -0.88 -16.50
N ASN A 210 4.18 -1.25 -17.75
CA ASN A 210 2.96 -1.92 -18.21
C ASN A 210 3.09 -3.45 -18.09
N PRO A 211 1.99 -4.22 -17.93
CA PRO A 211 2.06 -5.66 -18.16
C PRO A 211 2.37 -5.91 -19.64
N ILE A 212 3.21 -6.91 -19.94
CA ILE A 212 3.43 -7.36 -21.30
C ILE A 212 2.40 -8.45 -21.66
N ASP A 213 1.92 -8.42 -22.88
CA ASP A 213 1.17 -9.47 -23.54
C ASP A 213 2.13 -10.16 -24.52
N ALA A 214 2.68 -11.31 -24.14
CA ALA A 214 3.75 -11.97 -24.87
C ALA A 214 3.33 -12.31 -26.31
N ASP A 215 2.10 -12.79 -26.51
CA ASP A 215 1.59 -13.20 -27.83
C ASP A 215 1.43 -12.02 -28.79
N ARG A 216 1.09 -10.86 -28.26
CA ARG A 216 0.88 -9.65 -29.07
C ARG A 216 2.12 -8.79 -29.16
N ASP A 217 2.77 -8.53 -28.02
CA ASP A 217 3.78 -7.47 -27.94
C ASP A 217 5.13 -7.96 -28.51
N PHE A 218 5.54 -9.21 -28.28
CA PHE A 218 6.78 -9.75 -28.84
C PHE A 218 6.80 -9.87 -30.37
N ASN A 219 5.64 -9.84 -31.01
CA ASN A 219 5.56 -9.75 -32.48
C ASN A 219 5.80 -8.33 -33.03
N ARG A 220 5.95 -7.31 -32.16
CA ARG A 220 6.09 -5.90 -32.52
C ARG A 220 7.35 -5.24 -31.97
N LEU A 221 7.97 -5.86 -30.98
CA LEU A 221 9.12 -5.35 -30.27
C LEU A 221 10.38 -6.10 -30.70
N GLU A 222 11.44 -5.37 -30.99
CA GLU A 222 12.75 -5.96 -31.31
C GLU A 222 13.51 -6.26 -30.02
N ALA A 223 13.92 -7.50 -29.79
CA ALA A 223 14.60 -7.92 -28.58
C ALA A 223 15.90 -7.13 -28.32
N ALA A 224 16.61 -6.78 -29.37
CA ALA A 224 17.86 -6.01 -29.32
C ALA A 224 17.71 -4.61 -28.73
N ASP A 225 16.51 -4.01 -28.77
CA ASP A 225 16.22 -2.66 -28.27
C ASP A 225 15.95 -2.63 -26.77
N TYR A 226 15.89 -3.80 -26.11
CA TYR A 226 15.49 -3.91 -24.71
C TYR A 226 16.56 -4.57 -23.87
N ASP A 227 16.68 -4.13 -22.61
CA ASP A 227 17.34 -4.82 -21.53
C ASP A 227 16.32 -5.56 -20.68
N ALA A 228 16.71 -6.67 -20.09
CA ALA A 228 15.92 -7.41 -19.11
C ALA A 228 16.67 -7.51 -17.79
N GLU A 229 15.92 -7.49 -16.71
CA GLU A 229 16.42 -7.71 -15.36
C GLU A 229 15.39 -8.51 -14.54
N TRP A 230 15.80 -9.14 -13.45
CA TRP A 230 14.88 -9.83 -12.57
C TRP A 230 13.90 -8.84 -11.95
N LYS A 231 12.63 -9.21 -11.93
CA LYS A 231 11.61 -8.47 -11.19
C LYS A 231 11.64 -8.93 -9.74
N TRP A 232 12.40 -8.22 -8.92
CA TRP A 232 12.55 -8.52 -7.50
C TRP A 232 11.23 -8.40 -6.76
N ASP A 233 10.99 -9.30 -5.81
CA ASP A 233 9.80 -9.31 -4.96
C ASP A 233 10.11 -8.60 -3.64
N GLY A 234 10.10 -7.30 -3.68
CA GLY A 234 10.37 -6.42 -2.56
C GLY A 234 9.40 -5.24 -2.52
N ILE A 235 9.93 -4.10 -2.11
CA ILE A 235 9.23 -2.83 -2.16
C ILE A 235 10.06 -1.85 -2.96
N ARG A 236 9.48 -1.36 -4.04
CA ARG A 236 10.11 -0.28 -4.79
C ARG A 236 10.27 0.95 -3.93
N VAL A 237 11.50 1.45 -3.86
CA VAL A 237 11.88 2.63 -3.12
C VAL A 237 12.67 3.60 -3.97
N GLN A 238 12.64 4.86 -3.55
CA GLN A 238 13.52 5.90 -4.05
C GLN A 238 14.40 6.37 -2.90
N LEU A 239 15.71 6.32 -3.10
CA LEU A 239 16.71 6.85 -2.17
C LEU A 239 17.09 8.26 -2.61
N VAL A 240 17.05 9.22 -1.68
CA VAL A 240 17.46 10.63 -1.90
C VAL A 240 18.47 10.99 -0.83
N PHE A 241 19.68 11.37 -1.20
CA PHE A 241 20.75 11.66 -0.22
C PHE A 241 21.81 12.62 -0.78
N GLY A 242 22.54 13.27 0.12
CA GLY A 242 23.69 14.12 -0.20
C GLY A 242 23.39 15.58 -0.54
N ALA A 243 22.13 16.04 -0.46
CA ALA A 243 21.76 17.38 -0.91
C ALA A 243 22.06 18.54 0.07
N ASP A 244 22.34 18.26 1.34
CA ASP A 244 22.39 19.29 2.40
C ASP A 244 23.74 19.42 3.13
N THR A 245 24.80 18.77 2.70
CA THR A 245 26.11 18.95 3.32
C THR A 245 26.89 20.05 2.60
N GLY A 246 26.67 21.28 2.97
CA GLY A 246 27.52 22.43 2.56
C GLY A 246 28.94 22.35 3.14
N GLY A 247 29.68 21.30 2.85
CA GLY A 247 31.05 21.09 3.27
C GLY A 247 31.70 19.91 2.56
N ASP A 248 33.00 19.92 2.41
CA ASP A 248 33.87 18.96 1.73
C ASP A 248 33.84 17.50 2.27
N ALA A 249 32.70 16.96 2.58
CA ALA A 249 32.53 15.65 3.20
C ALA A 249 31.97 14.61 2.23
N ALA A 250 32.72 14.33 1.16
CA ALA A 250 32.40 13.24 0.22
C ALA A 250 32.30 11.86 0.91
N ASP A 251 32.91 11.69 2.08
CA ASP A 251 32.97 10.43 2.84
C ASP A 251 32.19 10.46 4.17
N SER A 252 31.50 11.53 4.52
CA SER A 252 30.62 11.52 5.70
C SER A 252 29.28 10.88 5.39
N PRO A 253 28.71 10.06 6.33
CA PRO A 253 27.40 9.48 6.11
C PRO A 253 26.36 10.59 5.91
N ALA A 254 25.84 10.68 4.69
CA ALA A 254 24.71 11.54 4.39
C ALA A 254 23.46 10.98 5.06
N SER A 255 22.68 11.81 5.76
CA SER A 255 21.37 11.36 6.21
C SER A 255 20.46 11.25 4.97
N GLY A 256 20.33 10.03 4.46
CA GLY A 256 19.49 9.76 3.30
C GLY A 256 18.03 9.57 3.70
N ARG A 257 17.14 9.86 2.76
CA ARG A 257 15.71 9.51 2.86
C ARG A 257 15.36 8.37 1.93
N MET A 258 14.43 7.56 2.38
CA MET A 258 13.88 6.46 1.62
C MET A 258 12.36 6.66 1.47
N PHE A 259 11.93 6.80 0.25
CA PHE A 259 10.51 6.97 -0.09
C PHE A 259 9.95 5.70 -0.70
N SER A 260 8.73 5.32 -0.28
CA SER A 260 7.98 4.24 -0.91
C SER A 260 7.57 4.61 -2.34
N ARG A 261 7.02 3.64 -3.08
CA ARG A 261 6.48 3.86 -4.43
C ARG A 261 5.41 4.97 -4.50
N THR A 262 4.70 5.21 -3.42
CA THR A 262 3.67 6.25 -3.30
C THR A 262 4.21 7.57 -2.79
N GLY A 263 5.50 7.58 -2.43
CA GLY A 263 6.21 8.71 -1.91
C GLY A 263 6.12 8.88 -0.38
N ASP A 264 5.65 7.86 0.34
CA ASP A 264 5.65 7.90 1.80
C ASP A 264 7.09 7.75 2.32
N ASP A 265 7.50 8.59 3.25
CA ASP A 265 8.83 8.49 3.89
C ASP A 265 8.85 7.29 4.86
N ILE A 266 9.63 6.29 4.53
CA ILE A 266 9.82 5.06 5.32
C ILE A 266 11.21 4.95 5.94
N SER A 267 11.99 6.03 5.93
CA SER A 267 13.40 6.08 6.40
C SER A 267 13.57 5.53 7.81
N ALA A 268 12.66 5.89 8.73
CA ALA A 268 12.75 5.50 10.14
C ALA A 268 12.61 3.98 10.38
N ALA A 269 11.99 3.25 9.43
CA ALA A 269 11.87 1.80 9.48
C ALA A 269 13.14 1.08 8.98
N PHE A 270 13.99 1.77 8.21
CA PHE A 270 15.17 1.21 7.55
C PHE A 270 16.46 2.04 7.78
N PRO A 271 16.81 2.32 9.06
CA PRO A 271 17.99 3.14 9.38
C PRO A 271 19.31 2.47 8.97
N ASP A 272 19.35 1.14 8.88
CA ASP A 272 20.49 0.36 8.38
C ASP A 272 20.88 0.71 6.94
N VAL A 273 19.92 1.09 6.11
CA VAL A 273 20.18 1.58 4.76
C VAL A 273 20.42 3.09 4.77
N THR A 274 19.49 3.89 5.33
CA THR A 274 19.51 5.35 5.18
C THR A 274 20.70 6.03 5.86
N THR A 275 21.27 5.43 6.91
CA THR A 275 22.48 5.96 7.57
C THR A 275 23.79 5.48 6.96
N SER A 276 23.74 4.49 6.05
CA SER A 276 24.93 3.94 5.39
C SER A 276 25.25 4.58 4.03
N LEU A 277 24.36 5.45 3.51
CA LEU A 277 24.50 6.06 2.18
C LEU A 277 25.71 7.02 2.11
N ARG A 278 26.39 7.00 0.96
CA ARG A 278 27.57 7.84 0.65
C ARG A 278 27.40 8.47 -0.72
N GLY A 279 27.97 9.66 -0.89
CA GLY A 279 27.86 10.43 -2.13
C GLY A 279 26.57 11.23 -2.18
N GLN A 280 26.22 11.73 -3.37
CA GLN A 280 25.01 12.51 -3.64
C GLN A 280 24.28 11.94 -4.84
N ALA A 281 23.05 11.45 -4.65
CA ALA A 281 22.26 10.84 -5.73
C ALA A 281 20.76 10.75 -5.41
N VAL A 282 19.97 10.54 -6.44
CA VAL A 282 18.60 10.01 -6.35
C VAL A 282 18.56 8.69 -7.13
N LEU A 283 18.30 7.59 -6.42
CA LEU A 283 18.31 6.24 -6.96
C LEU A 283 16.94 5.57 -6.84
N ASP A 284 16.55 4.84 -7.88
CA ASP A 284 15.42 3.91 -7.83
C ASP A 284 15.93 2.48 -7.62
N GLY A 285 15.29 1.75 -6.72
CA GLY A 285 15.65 0.37 -6.40
C GLY A 285 14.52 -0.42 -5.77
N GLU A 286 14.80 -1.69 -5.54
CA GLU A 286 13.92 -2.58 -4.78
C GLU A 286 14.52 -2.82 -3.40
N LEU A 287 13.77 -2.47 -2.36
CA LEU A 287 14.11 -2.73 -0.96
C LEU A 287 13.83 -4.21 -0.65
N LEU A 288 14.84 -4.88 -0.14
CA LEU A 288 14.85 -6.31 0.15
C LEU A 288 15.42 -6.57 1.55
N ILE A 289 15.20 -7.76 2.07
CA ILE A 289 15.93 -8.30 3.22
C ILE A 289 16.95 -9.32 2.70
N GLY A 290 18.15 -9.29 3.23
CA GLY A 290 19.18 -10.23 2.86
C GLY A 290 20.49 -10.02 3.62
N ALA A 291 21.28 -11.10 3.73
CA ALA A 291 22.62 -11.04 4.26
C ALA A 291 23.64 -10.84 3.12
N PRO A 292 24.80 -10.22 3.39
CA PRO A 292 25.91 -10.22 2.44
C PRO A 292 26.26 -11.65 2.03
N GLN A 293 26.51 -11.85 0.75
CA GLN A 293 27.03 -13.14 0.27
C GLN A 293 28.43 -13.36 0.81
N ASP A 294 28.66 -14.55 1.33
CA ASP A 294 30.01 -15.00 1.69
C ASP A 294 30.71 -15.47 0.39
N HIS A 295 31.30 -14.52 -0.32
CA HIS A 295 32.03 -14.81 -1.55
C HIS A 295 33.35 -15.54 -1.18
N GLY A 296 33.35 -16.87 -1.33
CA GLY A 296 34.60 -17.60 -1.49
C GLY A 296 35.34 -17.09 -2.76
N PRO A 297 36.66 -17.19 -2.83
CA PRO A 297 37.50 -16.55 -3.86
C PRO A 297 37.29 -17.03 -5.31
N GLU A 298 36.29 -17.82 -5.63
CA GLU A 298 36.12 -18.50 -6.93
C GLU A 298 34.72 -18.43 -7.57
N THR A 299 33.86 -17.44 -7.27
CA THR A 299 32.61 -17.33 -8.02
C THR A 299 32.69 -16.22 -9.08
N ASP A 300 32.75 -16.65 -10.33
CA ASP A 300 32.69 -15.86 -11.58
C ASP A 300 31.28 -15.22 -11.80
N ARG A 301 30.65 -14.76 -10.73
CA ARG A 301 29.44 -13.94 -10.77
C ARG A 301 29.87 -12.50 -10.60
N GLY A 302 29.55 -11.68 -11.60
CA GLY A 302 29.98 -10.30 -11.69
C GLY A 302 29.97 -9.56 -10.35
N ASP A 303 30.99 -8.75 -10.10
CA ASP A 303 31.35 -8.05 -8.85
C ASP A 303 30.26 -7.13 -8.23
N HIS A 304 29.00 -7.27 -8.61
CA HIS A 304 27.95 -6.30 -8.33
C HIS A 304 26.76 -6.81 -7.49
N ILE A 305 26.59 -8.14 -7.34
CA ILE A 305 25.54 -8.70 -6.47
C ILE A 305 26.16 -9.06 -5.13
N LEU A 306 25.92 -8.22 -4.14
CA LEU A 306 26.52 -8.33 -2.81
C LEU A 306 25.63 -9.04 -1.78
N PHE A 307 24.33 -9.27 -2.10
CA PHE A 307 23.36 -9.77 -1.14
C PHE A 307 22.50 -10.90 -1.70
N ASP A 308 22.25 -11.92 -0.89
CA ASP A 308 21.22 -12.92 -1.13
C ASP A 308 19.87 -12.41 -0.64
N ALA A 309 18.93 -12.23 -1.57
CA ALA A 309 17.59 -11.80 -1.23
C ALA A 309 16.81 -12.91 -0.52
N GLN A 310 16.13 -12.56 0.57
CA GLN A 310 15.25 -13.44 1.31
C GLN A 310 13.78 -13.25 0.86
N PRO A 311 12.90 -14.23 1.14
CA PRO A 311 11.48 -14.13 0.82
C PRO A 311 10.82 -12.85 1.38
N PHE A 312 9.86 -12.30 0.64
CA PHE A 312 9.15 -11.05 0.96
C PHE A 312 8.50 -11.01 2.35
N ASN A 313 8.11 -12.17 2.91
CA ASN A 313 7.52 -12.23 4.26
C ASN A 313 8.46 -11.69 5.35
N HIS A 314 9.78 -11.75 5.16
CA HIS A 314 10.76 -11.16 6.06
C HIS A 314 10.71 -9.62 6.00
N LEU A 315 10.56 -9.05 4.83
CA LEU A 315 10.39 -7.61 4.65
C LEU A 315 9.08 -7.09 5.28
N GLN A 316 7.99 -7.85 5.16
CA GLN A 316 6.71 -7.50 5.79
C GLN A 316 6.79 -7.34 7.30
N GLN A 317 7.68 -8.07 7.98
CA GLN A 317 7.85 -7.98 9.43
C GLN A 317 8.43 -6.63 9.86
N ARG A 318 9.12 -5.91 8.97
CA ARG A 318 9.67 -4.58 9.22
C ARG A 318 8.74 -3.43 8.82
N LEU A 319 7.92 -3.61 7.77
CA LEU A 319 7.14 -2.57 7.11
C LEU A 319 6.14 -1.83 7.99
N ASN A 320 5.52 -2.50 8.95
CA ASN A 320 4.43 -1.92 9.74
C ASN A 320 4.91 -1.26 11.04
N ARG A 321 6.20 -0.93 11.15
CA ARG A 321 6.79 -0.36 12.36
C ARG A 321 7.27 1.06 12.11
N LYS A 322 6.91 1.97 13.00
CA LYS A 322 7.40 3.37 12.97
C LYS A 322 8.91 3.48 13.22
N LYS A 323 9.51 2.48 13.87
CA LYS A 323 10.95 2.42 14.16
C LYS A 323 11.39 0.96 14.28
N ALA A 324 12.50 0.61 13.65
CA ALA A 324 13.06 -0.73 13.74
C ALA A 324 13.69 -0.99 15.11
N ALA A 325 13.44 -2.17 15.69
CA ALA A 325 14.11 -2.63 16.89
C ALA A 325 15.53 -3.15 16.56
N LYS A 326 16.47 -3.08 17.52
CA LYS A 326 17.85 -3.57 17.32
C LYS A 326 17.93 -5.04 16.89
N THR A 327 17.03 -5.88 17.40
CA THR A 327 16.91 -7.30 17.02
C THR A 327 16.50 -7.45 15.56
N GLN A 328 15.57 -6.62 15.07
CA GLN A 328 15.13 -6.65 13.68
C GLN A 328 16.23 -6.19 12.71
N LEU A 329 17.03 -5.20 13.09
CA LEU A 329 18.16 -4.75 12.27
C LEU A 329 19.23 -5.85 12.12
N ARG A 330 19.40 -6.68 13.15
CA ARG A 330 20.34 -7.81 13.15
C ARG A 330 19.78 -9.02 12.39
N ASP A 331 18.54 -9.40 12.68
CA ASP A 331 17.95 -10.68 12.23
C ASP A 331 17.32 -10.56 10.83
N LEU A 332 16.96 -9.33 10.43
CA LEU A 332 16.33 -9.01 9.14
C LEU A 332 17.02 -7.78 8.52
N PRO A 333 18.33 -7.86 8.21
CA PRO A 333 19.08 -6.75 7.64
C PRO A 333 18.52 -6.38 6.25
N ALA A 334 18.29 -5.07 6.03
CA ALA A 334 17.78 -4.57 4.76
C ALA A 334 18.90 -4.10 3.85
N PHE A 335 18.67 -4.21 2.55
CA PHE A 335 19.49 -3.62 1.49
C PHE A 335 18.60 -3.14 0.34
N VAL A 336 19.14 -2.35 -0.58
CA VAL A 336 18.42 -1.90 -1.79
C VAL A 336 19.19 -2.34 -3.02
N ARG A 337 18.53 -3.10 -3.88
CA ARG A 337 19.01 -3.46 -5.21
C ARG A 337 18.59 -2.37 -6.18
N VAL A 338 19.53 -1.49 -6.52
CA VAL A 338 19.26 -0.32 -7.35
C VAL A 338 19.31 -0.68 -8.84
N TYR A 339 18.44 -0.07 -9.63
CA TYR A 339 18.33 -0.38 -11.07
C TYR A 339 18.19 0.86 -11.95
N ASP A 340 18.06 2.07 -11.38
CA ASP A 340 18.05 3.32 -12.13
C ASP A 340 18.57 4.48 -11.27
N MET A 341 19.09 5.50 -11.93
CA MET A 341 19.60 6.73 -11.33
C MET A 341 18.92 7.93 -11.97
N LEU A 342 18.32 8.78 -11.13
CA LEU A 342 17.55 9.94 -11.57
C LEU A 342 18.38 11.22 -11.50
N PHE A 343 19.23 11.31 -10.45
CA PHE A 343 20.14 12.44 -10.24
C PHE A 343 21.51 11.91 -9.90
N ASP A 344 22.52 12.52 -10.50
CA ASP A 344 23.94 12.24 -10.34
C ASP A 344 24.64 13.49 -9.83
N GLY A 345 25.03 13.52 -8.56
CA GLY A 345 25.64 14.68 -7.91
C GLY A 345 24.81 15.96 -7.96
N GLY A 346 23.52 15.90 -8.04
CA GLY A 346 22.62 17.06 -8.17
C GLY A 346 22.21 17.38 -9.62
N ALA A 347 22.83 16.77 -10.62
CA ALA A 347 22.40 16.90 -12.03
C ALA A 347 21.20 15.99 -12.30
N ASP A 348 20.11 16.54 -12.80
CA ASP A 348 18.96 15.76 -13.30
C ASP A 348 19.36 15.03 -14.60
N ILE A 349 19.32 13.70 -14.56
CA ILE A 349 19.69 12.84 -15.69
C ILE A 349 18.52 12.03 -16.25
N ARG A 350 17.29 12.33 -15.84
CA ARG A 350 16.07 11.62 -16.30
C ARG A 350 15.83 11.74 -17.80
N ASP A 351 16.34 12.79 -18.43
CA ASP A 351 16.27 13.02 -19.87
C ASP A 351 17.38 12.30 -20.68
N LEU A 352 18.19 11.48 -20.00
CA LEU A 352 19.16 10.62 -20.67
C LEU A 352 18.58 9.22 -20.92
N PRO A 353 19.08 8.50 -21.96
CA PRO A 353 18.73 7.08 -22.18
C PRO A 353 19.00 6.20 -20.97
N LEU A 354 18.18 5.15 -20.78
CA LEU A 354 18.33 4.20 -19.67
C LEU A 354 19.75 3.62 -19.57
N VAL A 355 20.32 3.19 -20.70
CA VAL A 355 21.69 2.65 -20.72
C VAL A 355 22.70 3.64 -20.14
N THR A 356 22.58 4.92 -20.49
CA THR A 356 23.46 5.98 -19.96
C THR A 356 23.27 6.19 -18.46
N ARG A 357 22.02 6.16 -17.97
CA ARG A 357 21.72 6.28 -16.54
C ARG A 357 22.27 5.08 -15.76
N ARG A 358 22.14 3.87 -16.31
CA ARG A 358 22.69 2.66 -15.70
C ARG A 358 24.21 2.64 -15.65
N ASP A 359 24.88 3.11 -16.72
CA ASP A 359 26.34 3.26 -16.73
C ASP A 359 26.83 4.25 -15.66
N ARG A 360 26.09 5.33 -15.45
CA ARG A 360 26.38 6.28 -14.37
C ARG A 360 26.14 5.68 -13.00
N LEU A 361 25.03 4.94 -12.82
CA LEU A 361 24.73 4.22 -11.59
C LEU A 361 25.84 3.22 -11.24
N ALA A 362 26.30 2.40 -12.19
CA ALA A 362 27.38 1.45 -11.97
C ALA A 362 28.69 2.16 -11.53
N ARG A 363 29.06 3.26 -12.20
CA ARG A 363 30.23 4.07 -11.81
C ARG A 363 30.06 4.70 -10.42
N PHE A 364 28.87 5.18 -10.10
CA PHE A 364 28.57 5.77 -8.79
C PHE A 364 28.78 4.73 -7.69
N LEU A 365 28.28 3.50 -7.85
CA LEU A 365 28.46 2.42 -6.86
C LEU A 365 29.92 1.99 -6.71
N GLN A 366 30.72 2.06 -7.77
CA GLN A 366 32.17 1.79 -7.70
C GLN A 366 32.94 2.92 -6.99
N GLN A 367 32.51 4.16 -7.12
CA GLN A 367 33.17 5.34 -6.53
C GLN A 367 32.84 5.57 -5.06
N HIS A 368 31.66 5.11 -4.61
CA HIS A 368 31.15 5.33 -3.26
C HIS A 368 30.85 4.00 -2.59
N ASP A 369 31.52 3.73 -1.48
CA ASP A 369 31.25 2.55 -0.65
C ASP A 369 29.89 2.68 0.05
N ASN A 370 28.89 2.05 -0.55
CA ASN A 370 27.52 1.98 -0.05
C ASN A 370 27.21 0.54 0.39
N PRO A 371 27.51 0.18 1.63
CA PRO A 371 27.52 -1.22 2.09
C PRO A 371 26.12 -1.87 2.18
N ARG A 372 25.07 -1.15 1.79
CA ARG A 372 23.67 -1.64 1.73
C ARG A 372 23.01 -1.42 0.37
N LEU A 373 23.82 -1.15 -0.64
CA LEU A 373 23.35 -1.08 -2.02
C LEU A 373 24.07 -2.12 -2.87
N ASP A 374 23.34 -2.74 -3.79
CA ASP A 374 23.90 -3.49 -4.91
C ASP A 374 23.18 -3.14 -6.22
N LEU A 375 23.75 -3.54 -7.36
CA LEU A 375 23.21 -3.27 -8.68
C LEU A 375 22.35 -4.43 -9.16
N SER A 376 21.14 -4.13 -9.67
CA SER A 376 20.32 -5.11 -10.37
C SER A 376 21.02 -5.56 -11.67
N GLU A 377 21.26 -6.84 -11.82
CA GLU A 377 21.94 -7.43 -12.98
C GLU A 377 21.08 -7.28 -14.25
N THR A 378 21.74 -6.97 -15.37
CA THR A 378 21.13 -7.05 -16.69
C THR A 378 21.32 -8.43 -17.26
N LEU A 379 20.22 -9.09 -17.61
CA LEU A 379 20.22 -10.46 -18.15
C LEU A 379 20.61 -10.42 -19.64
N SER A 380 21.51 -11.32 -20.05
CA SER A 380 21.88 -11.48 -21.45
C SER A 380 20.87 -12.37 -22.18
N PHE A 381 20.32 -11.89 -23.28
CA PHE A 381 19.42 -12.65 -24.16
C PHE A 381 19.52 -12.10 -25.60
N ASP A 382 19.27 -12.96 -26.58
CA ASP A 382 19.31 -12.65 -28.01
C ASP A 382 17.94 -12.68 -28.68
N SER A 383 16.97 -13.29 -28.01
CA SER A 383 15.60 -13.46 -28.53
C SER A 383 14.57 -13.51 -27.41
N TRP A 384 13.33 -13.22 -27.74
CA TRP A 384 12.21 -13.33 -26.79
C TRP A 384 12.02 -14.76 -26.28
N GLN A 385 12.35 -15.76 -27.11
CA GLN A 385 12.29 -17.18 -26.73
C GLN A 385 13.38 -17.52 -25.69
N ALA A 386 14.59 -17.00 -25.86
CA ALA A 386 15.66 -17.17 -24.87
C ALA A 386 15.29 -16.49 -23.55
N LEU A 387 14.70 -15.29 -23.60
CA LEU A 387 14.23 -14.59 -22.41
C LEU A 387 13.09 -15.33 -21.69
N ALA A 388 12.16 -15.95 -22.46
CA ALA A 388 11.12 -16.82 -21.89
C ALA A 388 11.70 -18.01 -21.14
N ALA A 389 12.70 -18.67 -21.71
CA ALA A 389 13.39 -19.78 -21.06
C ALA A 389 14.08 -19.34 -19.76
N LEU A 390 14.72 -18.16 -19.73
CA LEU A 390 15.31 -17.60 -18.51
C LEU A 390 14.22 -17.33 -17.45
N ARG A 391 13.07 -16.75 -17.83
CA ARG A 391 11.94 -16.52 -16.92
C ARG A 391 11.49 -17.82 -16.25
N ASP A 392 11.42 -18.90 -17.00
CA ASP A 392 10.87 -20.17 -16.55
C ASP A 392 11.90 -20.99 -15.74
N THR A 393 13.20 -20.91 -16.08
CA THR A 393 14.28 -21.60 -15.33
C THR A 393 14.68 -20.89 -14.05
N GLY A 394 14.43 -19.59 -13.91
CA GLY A 394 14.72 -18.82 -12.69
C GLY A 394 13.82 -19.18 -11.49
N THR A 395 13.13 -20.33 -11.51
CA THR A 395 12.22 -20.76 -10.45
C THR A 395 12.92 -21.06 -9.13
N ASP A 396 14.21 -21.38 -9.16
CA ASP A 396 14.98 -21.80 -7.98
C ASP A 396 15.73 -20.64 -7.29
N MET A 397 15.64 -19.43 -7.82
CA MET A 397 16.21 -18.24 -7.18
C MET A 397 15.17 -17.52 -6.35
N PHE A 398 15.42 -17.39 -5.05
CA PHE A 398 14.56 -16.63 -4.15
C PHE A 398 14.53 -15.13 -4.48
N GLY A 399 13.40 -14.50 -4.22
CA GLY A 399 13.27 -13.03 -4.20
C GLY A 399 12.89 -12.37 -5.51
N HIS A 400 12.50 -13.09 -6.57
CA HIS A 400 11.96 -12.48 -7.78
C HIS A 400 10.63 -13.11 -8.26
N GLU A 401 9.79 -12.33 -8.92
CA GLU A 401 8.44 -12.72 -9.38
C GLU A 401 8.29 -12.68 -10.91
N GLY A 402 9.40 -12.70 -11.65
CA GLY A 402 9.43 -12.63 -13.11
C GLY A 402 10.51 -11.68 -13.62
N LEU A 403 10.23 -10.99 -14.71
CA LEU A 403 11.16 -10.11 -15.40
C LEU A 403 10.63 -8.67 -15.53
N MET A 404 11.56 -7.72 -15.55
CA MET A 404 11.37 -6.37 -16.03
C MET A 404 12.05 -6.23 -17.38
N ILE A 405 11.36 -5.69 -18.37
CA ILE A 405 11.85 -5.48 -19.73
C ILE A 405 11.80 -3.96 -19.98
N LYS A 406 12.93 -3.35 -20.27
CA LYS A 406 13.08 -1.90 -20.37
C LYS A 406 13.77 -1.51 -21.66
N GLN A 407 13.19 -0.57 -22.39
CA GLN A 407 13.78 -0.06 -23.63
C GLN A 407 15.06 0.73 -23.33
N LYS A 408 16.15 0.39 -24.02
CA LYS A 408 17.52 0.88 -23.78
C LYS A 408 17.66 2.40 -23.89
N ASP A 409 16.95 3.01 -24.83
CA ASP A 409 16.96 4.44 -25.10
C ASP A 409 15.87 5.23 -24.35
N SER A 410 15.10 4.56 -23.48
CA SER A 410 13.99 5.20 -22.76
C SER A 410 14.45 6.29 -21.81
N LEU A 411 13.77 7.44 -21.87
CA LEU A 411 13.85 8.48 -20.86
C LEU A 411 13.05 8.06 -19.60
N TYR A 412 13.35 8.68 -18.46
CA TYR A 412 12.60 8.45 -17.23
C TYR A 412 11.40 9.39 -17.13
N ILE A 413 10.23 8.88 -17.50
CA ILE A 413 8.97 9.64 -17.54
C ILE A 413 8.05 9.21 -16.40
N ALA A 414 7.67 10.15 -15.53
CA ALA A 414 6.79 9.89 -14.41
C ALA A 414 5.42 9.31 -14.84
N GLY A 415 4.88 8.39 -14.04
CA GLY A 415 3.61 7.75 -14.32
C GLY A 415 3.77 6.47 -15.14
N ARG A 416 2.81 6.16 -16.02
CA ARG A 416 2.81 4.91 -16.80
C ARG A 416 2.78 5.20 -18.31
N PRO A 417 3.92 5.59 -18.90
CA PRO A 417 4.02 5.73 -20.35
C PRO A 417 3.81 4.37 -21.02
N LYS A 418 3.21 4.37 -22.21
CA LYS A 418 3.02 3.14 -22.99
C LYS A 418 4.30 2.82 -23.76
N GLY A 419 4.79 1.61 -23.65
CA GLY A 419 5.82 1.04 -24.51
C GLY A 419 7.22 0.92 -23.93
N PRO A 420 7.79 1.88 -23.14
CA PRO A 420 9.20 1.79 -22.81
C PRO A 420 9.53 0.73 -21.74
N TRP A 421 8.62 0.51 -20.77
CA TRP A 421 8.88 -0.44 -19.69
C TRP A 421 7.73 -1.42 -19.52
N PHE A 422 8.10 -2.72 -19.45
CA PHE A 422 7.18 -3.82 -19.26
C PHE A 422 7.57 -4.66 -18.05
N LYS A 423 6.56 -5.31 -17.44
CA LYS A 423 6.72 -6.38 -16.47
C LYS A 423 6.15 -7.66 -17.04
N TRP A 424 6.93 -8.71 -16.97
CA TRP A 424 6.56 -10.05 -17.38
C TRP A 424 6.58 -10.96 -16.15
N LYS A 425 5.46 -11.02 -15.46
CA LYS A 425 5.33 -11.89 -14.30
C LYS A 425 5.35 -13.36 -14.70
N ARG A 426 5.79 -14.22 -13.77
CA ARG A 426 5.56 -15.66 -13.89
C ARG A 426 4.06 -15.94 -13.90
N ASP A 427 3.69 -17.07 -14.50
CA ASP A 427 2.33 -17.55 -14.40
C ASP A 427 2.02 -17.86 -12.92
N PRO A 428 0.83 -17.50 -12.45
CA PRO A 428 0.47 -17.75 -11.07
C PRO A 428 0.42 -19.25 -10.81
N ARG A 429 0.80 -19.66 -9.61
CA ARG A 429 0.53 -21.02 -9.13
C ARG A 429 -0.98 -21.17 -8.93
N VAL A 430 -1.50 -22.35 -9.18
CA VAL A 430 -2.92 -22.67 -9.02
C VAL A 430 -3.10 -23.87 -8.11
N ILE A 431 -4.20 -23.85 -7.35
CA ILE A 431 -4.68 -25.00 -6.57
C ILE A 431 -6.20 -25.06 -6.65
N ASP A 432 -6.73 -26.28 -6.60
CA ASP A 432 -8.17 -26.52 -6.48
C ASP A 432 -8.58 -26.55 -5.01
N THR A 433 -9.48 -25.67 -4.64
CA THR A 433 -9.95 -25.47 -3.27
C THR A 433 -11.45 -25.67 -3.17
N VAL A 434 -11.96 -25.90 -1.95
CA VAL A 434 -13.40 -25.99 -1.67
C VAL A 434 -13.88 -24.69 -1.04
N MET A 435 -14.96 -24.10 -1.54
CA MET A 435 -15.59 -22.93 -0.92
C MET A 435 -16.21 -23.34 0.42
N MET A 436 -15.88 -22.57 1.49
CA MET A 436 -16.34 -22.82 2.85
C MET A 436 -17.32 -21.75 3.33
N TYR A 437 -16.98 -20.50 3.10
CA TYR A 437 -17.74 -19.34 3.57
C TYR A 437 -17.83 -18.26 2.51
N ALA A 438 -18.93 -17.51 2.54
CA ALA A 438 -19.14 -16.34 1.69
C ALA A 438 -19.60 -15.14 2.54
N GLN A 439 -19.12 -13.96 2.21
CA GLN A 439 -19.48 -12.70 2.87
C GLN A 439 -19.89 -11.67 1.80
N ARG A 440 -20.79 -10.76 2.15
CA ARG A 440 -21.17 -9.67 1.25
C ARG A 440 -20.00 -8.74 1.00
N GLY A 441 -19.91 -8.23 -0.22
CA GLY A 441 -18.92 -7.25 -0.60
C GLY A 441 -19.23 -5.85 -0.03
N HIS A 442 -18.34 -4.92 -0.34
CA HIS A 442 -18.47 -3.51 0.05
C HIS A 442 -18.76 -2.62 -1.17
N GLY A 443 -19.36 -1.47 -0.95
CA GLY A 443 -19.65 -0.49 -2.00
C GLY A 443 -20.59 -1.05 -3.05
N ARG A 444 -20.22 -1.01 -4.34
CA ARG A 444 -21.05 -1.50 -5.45
C ARG A 444 -21.43 -2.99 -5.36
N ARG A 445 -20.67 -3.78 -4.60
CA ARG A 445 -20.89 -5.22 -4.41
C ARG A 445 -21.59 -5.56 -3.10
N SER A 446 -22.09 -4.57 -2.35
CA SER A 446 -22.76 -4.79 -1.05
C SER A 446 -24.03 -5.65 -1.12
N SER A 447 -24.67 -5.74 -2.29
CA SER A 447 -25.84 -6.60 -2.53
C SER A 447 -25.49 -8.05 -2.92
N PHE A 448 -24.21 -8.32 -3.25
CA PHE A 448 -23.72 -9.63 -3.69
C PHE A 448 -22.77 -10.24 -2.65
N TYR A 449 -22.75 -11.56 -2.56
CA TYR A 449 -21.66 -12.28 -1.92
C TYR A 449 -20.47 -12.26 -2.87
N SER A 450 -19.40 -11.58 -2.48
CA SER A 450 -18.20 -11.38 -3.31
C SER A 450 -16.86 -11.51 -2.57
N ASP A 451 -16.89 -11.86 -1.29
CA ASP A 451 -15.72 -12.22 -0.49
C ASP A 451 -15.90 -13.67 -0.03
N PHE A 452 -15.03 -14.56 -0.51
CA PHE A 452 -15.16 -15.99 -0.32
C PHE A 452 -13.97 -16.55 0.43
N THR A 453 -14.22 -17.48 1.37
CA THR A 453 -13.18 -18.22 2.09
C THR A 453 -13.11 -19.63 1.53
N PHE A 454 -11.88 -20.04 1.24
CA PHE A 454 -11.58 -21.32 0.62
C PHE A 454 -10.71 -22.20 1.51
N GLY A 455 -10.86 -23.50 1.40
CA GLY A 455 -10.12 -24.49 2.15
C GLY A 455 -9.62 -25.64 1.29
N ILE A 456 -8.70 -26.41 1.86
CA ILE A 456 -8.10 -27.63 1.29
C ILE A 456 -8.24 -28.79 2.26
N TRP A 457 -8.12 -29.99 1.76
CA TRP A 457 -8.26 -31.19 2.55
C TRP A 457 -7.05 -31.49 3.43
N LYS A 458 -7.29 -31.84 4.69
CA LYS A 458 -6.36 -32.52 5.59
C LYS A 458 -7.03 -33.78 6.12
N GLY A 459 -6.74 -34.92 5.52
CA GLY A 459 -7.51 -36.12 5.77
C GLY A 459 -8.99 -35.92 5.39
N ASN A 460 -9.89 -36.03 6.33
CA ASN A 460 -11.36 -35.83 6.13
C ASN A 460 -11.85 -34.43 6.54
N GLU A 461 -10.96 -33.52 6.90
CA GLU A 461 -11.31 -32.16 7.31
C GLU A 461 -10.87 -31.15 6.26
N ILE A 462 -11.69 -30.09 6.04
CA ILE A 462 -11.33 -28.97 5.17
C ILE A 462 -10.82 -27.82 6.08
N LEU A 463 -9.58 -27.40 5.84
CA LEU A 463 -8.94 -26.31 6.57
C LEU A 463 -8.84 -25.05 5.69
N PRO A 464 -9.16 -23.85 6.23
CA PRO A 464 -9.10 -22.62 5.48
C PRO A 464 -7.64 -22.27 5.12
N VAL A 465 -7.42 -21.83 3.86
CA VAL A 465 -6.11 -21.44 3.32
C VAL A 465 -6.06 -20.00 2.83
N GLY A 466 -7.22 -19.40 2.54
CA GLY A 466 -7.23 -18.01 2.07
C GLY A 466 -8.63 -17.51 1.76
N LYS A 467 -8.68 -16.18 1.49
CA LYS A 467 -9.88 -15.49 1.01
C LYS A 467 -9.60 -14.86 -0.34
N ALA A 468 -10.55 -15.00 -1.29
CA ALA A 468 -10.48 -14.31 -2.57
C ALA A 468 -11.75 -13.47 -2.79
N TYR A 469 -11.55 -12.27 -3.34
CA TYR A 469 -12.61 -11.29 -3.65
C TYR A 469 -12.47 -10.71 -5.06
N SER A 470 -11.68 -11.33 -5.91
CA SER A 470 -11.39 -10.92 -7.29
C SER A 470 -11.07 -12.11 -8.17
N GLY A 471 -10.95 -11.88 -9.48
CA GLY A 471 -10.59 -12.91 -10.47
C GLY A 471 -11.80 -13.52 -11.19
N PHE A 472 -13.00 -13.06 -10.92
CA PHE A 472 -14.23 -13.48 -11.56
C PHE A 472 -14.86 -12.34 -12.37
N THR A 473 -15.61 -12.69 -13.39
CA THR A 473 -16.44 -11.78 -14.19
C THR A 473 -17.72 -11.39 -13.44
N ASP A 474 -18.43 -10.39 -13.91
CA ASP A 474 -19.73 -10.00 -13.33
C ASP A 474 -20.80 -11.08 -13.54
N GLU A 475 -20.68 -11.94 -14.57
CA GLU A 475 -21.55 -13.10 -14.78
C GLU A 475 -21.27 -14.18 -13.75
N GLU A 476 -20.03 -14.59 -13.60
CA GLU A 476 -19.60 -15.56 -12.59
C GLU A 476 -19.94 -15.09 -11.16
N LEU A 477 -19.85 -13.78 -10.88
CA LEU A 477 -20.27 -13.24 -9.59
C LEU A 477 -21.77 -13.47 -9.33
N ARG A 478 -22.62 -13.29 -10.35
CA ARG A 478 -24.07 -13.55 -10.22
C ARG A 478 -24.37 -15.03 -10.01
N GLU A 479 -23.62 -15.90 -10.69
CA GLU A 479 -23.75 -17.36 -10.52
C GLU A 479 -23.32 -17.77 -9.11
N LEU A 480 -22.19 -17.27 -8.63
CA LEU A 480 -21.70 -17.51 -7.26
C LEU A 480 -22.69 -16.98 -6.21
N ASP A 481 -23.23 -15.78 -6.36
CA ASP A 481 -24.22 -15.22 -5.44
C ASP A 481 -25.49 -16.08 -5.38
N LYS A 482 -25.97 -16.53 -6.55
CA LYS A 482 -27.13 -17.44 -6.63
C LYS A 482 -26.83 -18.77 -5.95
N TRP A 483 -25.65 -19.35 -6.22
CA TRP A 483 -25.22 -20.60 -5.61
C TRP A 483 -25.13 -20.50 -4.10
N VAL A 484 -24.47 -19.45 -3.56
CA VAL A 484 -24.33 -19.20 -2.12
C VAL A 484 -25.71 -19.11 -1.45
N ARG A 485 -26.66 -18.40 -2.06
CA ARG A 485 -28.03 -18.29 -1.51
C ARG A 485 -28.76 -19.62 -1.42
N ALA A 486 -28.55 -20.49 -2.41
CA ALA A 486 -29.18 -21.81 -2.49
C ALA A 486 -28.52 -22.85 -1.54
N HIS A 487 -27.21 -22.73 -1.28
CA HIS A 487 -26.42 -23.73 -0.57
C HIS A 487 -25.91 -23.24 0.80
N THR A 488 -26.52 -22.19 1.36
CA THR A 488 -26.19 -21.71 2.72
C THR A 488 -26.70 -22.73 3.73
N THR A 489 -25.79 -23.28 4.53
CA THR A 489 -26.08 -24.23 5.62
C THR A 489 -26.21 -23.55 6.97
N ASN A 490 -25.41 -22.47 7.23
CA ASN A 490 -25.44 -21.76 8.49
C ASN A 490 -25.14 -20.25 8.29
N ARG A 491 -25.41 -19.44 9.33
CA ARG A 491 -25.23 -17.99 9.30
C ARG A 491 -24.52 -17.52 10.57
N PHE A 492 -23.40 -16.80 10.37
CA PHE A 492 -22.63 -16.16 11.44
C PHE A 492 -22.56 -14.65 11.16
N GLY A 493 -23.56 -13.90 11.62
CA GLY A 493 -23.67 -12.47 11.26
C GLY A 493 -23.69 -12.25 9.74
N PRO A 494 -22.75 -11.47 9.18
CA PRO A 494 -22.66 -11.22 7.74
C PRO A 494 -22.12 -12.41 6.93
N VAL A 495 -21.52 -13.41 7.60
CA VAL A 495 -20.89 -14.57 6.95
C VAL A 495 -21.92 -15.69 6.77
N ARG A 496 -21.89 -16.32 5.59
CA ARG A 496 -22.65 -17.55 5.28
C ARG A 496 -21.70 -18.73 5.22
N GLU A 497 -21.98 -19.76 6.00
CA GLU A 497 -21.39 -21.06 5.76
C GLU A 497 -22.16 -21.73 4.62
N VAL A 498 -21.44 -22.34 3.68
CA VAL A 498 -22.03 -22.99 2.53
C VAL A 498 -21.73 -24.48 2.51
N GLU A 499 -22.50 -25.25 1.75
CA GLU A 499 -22.19 -26.64 1.46
C GLU A 499 -20.78 -26.75 0.88
N LYS A 500 -19.98 -27.68 1.40
CA LYS A 500 -18.57 -27.87 1.01
C LYS A 500 -18.47 -28.75 -0.24
N THR A 501 -19.19 -28.34 -1.31
CA THR A 501 -19.33 -29.08 -2.56
C THR A 501 -18.78 -28.35 -3.78
N LEU A 502 -18.63 -27.02 -3.71
CA LEU A 502 -18.14 -26.22 -4.83
C LEU A 502 -16.62 -26.13 -4.83
N VAL A 503 -16.00 -26.64 -5.88
CA VAL A 503 -14.56 -26.51 -6.13
C VAL A 503 -14.28 -25.23 -6.91
N VAL A 504 -13.25 -24.51 -6.47
CA VAL A 504 -12.77 -23.29 -7.13
C VAL A 504 -11.25 -23.35 -7.22
N GLU A 505 -10.75 -23.22 -8.43
CA GLU A 505 -9.34 -23.07 -8.69
C GLU A 505 -8.91 -21.66 -8.32
N LEU A 506 -7.97 -21.55 -7.37
CA LEU A 506 -7.36 -20.29 -6.96
C LEU A 506 -6.00 -20.13 -7.61
N ALA A 507 -5.78 -18.97 -8.22
CA ALA A 507 -4.46 -18.49 -8.59
C ALA A 507 -3.88 -17.65 -7.45
N PHE A 508 -2.58 -17.80 -7.18
CA PHE A 508 -1.89 -17.06 -6.13
C PHE A 508 -0.41 -16.86 -6.50
N ASP A 509 0.26 -15.92 -5.83
CA ASP A 509 1.65 -15.58 -6.15
C ASP A 509 2.64 -16.49 -5.38
N SER A 510 2.40 -16.79 -4.09
CA SER A 510 3.22 -17.70 -3.27
C SER A 510 2.45 -18.31 -2.10
N VAL A 511 3.02 -19.36 -1.49
CA VAL A 511 2.55 -19.97 -0.24
C VAL A 511 3.60 -19.75 0.83
N HIS A 512 3.20 -19.47 2.05
CA HIS A 512 4.11 -19.34 3.19
C HIS A 512 3.49 -19.92 4.46
N ASP A 513 4.35 -20.29 5.41
CA ASP A 513 3.92 -20.73 6.75
C ASP A 513 3.19 -19.61 7.48
N SER A 514 2.07 -19.96 8.13
CA SER A 514 1.27 -19.00 8.86
C SER A 514 0.73 -19.58 10.18
N PRO A 515 1.29 -19.18 11.32
CA PRO A 515 0.79 -19.63 12.62
C PRO A 515 -0.61 -19.10 12.96
N ARG A 516 -1.12 -18.15 12.16
CA ARG A 516 -2.47 -17.57 12.36
C ARG A 516 -3.58 -18.42 11.75
N HIS A 517 -3.26 -19.27 10.77
CA HIS A 517 -4.21 -20.09 10.06
C HIS A 517 -4.23 -21.51 10.64
N LYS A 518 -5.42 -22.12 10.76
CA LYS A 518 -5.57 -23.50 11.23
C LYS A 518 -4.85 -24.52 10.31
N SER A 519 -4.73 -24.21 9.02
CA SER A 519 -3.98 -25.00 8.05
C SER A 519 -2.45 -24.93 8.25
N GLY A 520 -1.96 -23.92 8.96
CA GLY A 520 -0.53 -23.63 9.08
C GLY A 520 0.07 -22.95 7.85
N VAL A 521 -0.71 -22.71 6.78
CA VAL A 521 -0.25 -22.05 5.53
C VAL A 521 -1.17 -20.88 5.16
N ALA A 522 -0.62 -19.92 4.42
CA ALA A 522 -1.36 -18.80 3.86
C ALA A 522 -0.96 -18.57 2.39
N LEU A 523 -1.95 -18.30 1.54
CA LEU A 523 -1.75 -17.92 0.15
C LEU A 523 -1.54 -16.41 0.04
N ARG A 524 -0.59 -15.99 -0.78
CA ARG A 524 -0.35 -14.59 -1.08
C ARG A 524 -1.13 -14.16 -2.33
N PHE A 525 -1.97 -13.11 -2.19
CA PHE A 525 -2.83 -12.57 -3.24
C PHE A 525 -3.71 -13.62 -3.95
N PRO A 526 -4.45 -14.46 -3.20
CA PRO A 526 -5.33 -15.43 -3.82
C PRO A 526 -6.44 -14.73 -4.59
N ARG A 527 -6.74 -15.23 -5.79
CA ARG A 527 -7.80 -14.79 -6.66
C ARG A 527 -8.45 -15.99 -7.32
N ILE A 528 -9.74 -15.90 -7.64
CA ILE A 528 -10.43 -16.93 -8.38
C ILE A 528 -9.85 -16.96 -9.80
N ASN A 529 -9.37 -18.12 -10.24
CA ASN A 529 -8.92 -18.38 -11.59
C ASN A 529 -10.03 -19.03 -12.43
N ARG A 530 -10.68 -20.02 -11.83
CA ARG A 530 -11.77 -20.76 -12.49
C ARG A 530 -12.73 -21.37 -11.48
N ILE A 531 -14.04 -21.32 -11.76
CA ILE A 531 -15.05 -22.04 -10.99
C ILE A 531 -15.19 -23.45 -11.60
N ARG A 532 -14.94 -24.46 -10.79
CA ARG A 532 -14.91 -25.86 -11.22
C ARG A 532 -16.24 -26.57 -10.92
N TRP A 533 -17.28 -26.19 -11.66
CA TRP A 533 -18.59 -26.86 -11.57
C TRP A 533 -18.53 -28.34 -11.91
N ASP A 534 -17.51 -28.73 -12.67
CA ASP A 534 -17.23 -30.07 -13.16
C ASP A 534 -16.53 -30.98 -12.14
N LYS A 535 -15.92 -30.43 -11.09
CA LYS A 535 -15.01 -31.17 -10.21
C LYS A 535 -15.66 -31.50 -8.87
N PRO A 536 -15.69 -32.80 -8.44
CA PRO A 536 -16.14 -33.17 -7.10
C PRO A 536 -15.24 -32.59 -6.01
N ALA A 537 -15.83 -32.16 -4.88
CA ALA A 537 -15.07 -31.56 -3.77
C ALA A 537 -13.98 -32.49 -3.19
N GLY A 538 -14.18 -33.81 -3.24
CA GLY A 538 -13.18 -34.78 -2.79
C GLY A 538 -11.90 -34.85 -3.62
N GLU A 539 -11.92 -34.25 -4.82
CA GLU A 539 -10.76 -34.16 -5.71
C GLU A 539 -10.00 -32.83 -5.61
N ALA A 540 -10.42 -31.93 -4.71
CA ALA A 540 -9.68 -30.71 -4.42
C ALA A 540 -8.33 -31.02 -3.76
N ASP A 541 -7.41 -30.06 -3.82
CA ASP A 541 -6.06 -30.21 -3.31
C ASP A 541 -6.00 -30.46 -1.79
N THR A 542 -4.91 -31.09 -1.37
CA THR A 542 -4.64 -31.41 0.03
C THR A 542 -3.64 -30.44 0.65
N LEU A 543 -3.59 -30.43 1.98
CA LEU A 543 -2.59 -29.64 2.69
C LEU A 543 -1.16 -30.07 2.34
N ASP A 544 -0.95 -31.37 2.13
CA ASP A 544 0.36 -31.90 1.80
C ASP A 544 0.81 -31.45 0.40
N SER A 545 -0.09 -31.45 -0.61
CA SER A 545 0.24 -30.92 -1.95
C SER A 545 0.54 -29.41 -1.91
N VAL A 546 -0.20 -28.64 -1.12
CA VAL A 546 0.03 -27.18 -0.99
C VAL A 546 1.34 -26.89 -0.27
N ARG A 547 1.74 -27.69 0.71
CA ARG A 547 3.01 -27.52 1.42
C ARG A 547 4.24 -27.75 0.53
N THR A 548 4.14 -28.57 -0.50
CA THR A 548 5.24 -28.73 -1.47
C THR A 548 5.46 -27.46 -2.32
N LEU A 549 4.52 -26.51 -2.28
CA LEU A 549 4.60 -25.22 -2.97
C LEU A 549 5.16 -24.08 -2.08
N ILE A 550 5.54 -24.39 -0.82
CA ILE A 550 6.17 -23.39 0.06
C ILE A 550 7.60 -23.16 -0.45
N ASP A 551 7.92 -21.89 -0.73
CA ASP A 551 9.25 -21.45 -1.16
C ASP A 551 10.21 -21.33 0.02
#